data_274e9b1f679cd62aa2a5873960c6e9d1
#
_entry.id   274e9b1f679cd62aa2a5873960c6e9d1
#
_cell.length_a   1.000
_cell.length_b   1.000
_cell.length_c   1.000
_cell.angle_alpha   90.00
_cell.angle_beta   90.00
_cell.angle_gamma   90.00
#
_symmetry.space_group_name_H-M   'P 1'
#
loop_
_entity.id
_entity.type
_entity.pdbx_description
1 polymer ?
#
loop_
_entity_poly.entity_id
_entity_poly.type
_entity_poly.pdbx_seq_one_letter_code
_entity_poly.pdbx_strand_id
1 'polypeptide(L)'
;MMQKYFFEVPPRKQKRVIVHTDFLNEADDPFAVLHALLTPSFSVERLIAGHFDAYPQDFPKGTTAQASYDELLHFLEVTGHQAYQARTTCGAGHALPSETEPVPSDGARAIIDEAMRDDPRPLYILLQGAVTDLASAILMEPRICGRMTAVWVGGGDYPEGGDEFNLWNDINGANVLFQSEMP
;
A
#
# COMPACT_ATOMS: atom_id res chain seq x y z
N MET A 1 -14.36 -17.08 -13.34
CA MET A 1 -15.75 -16.55 -13.39
C MET A 1 -16.00 -15.85 -12.07
N MET A 2 -16.03 -14.50 -12.05
CA MET A 2 -16.26 -13.76 -10.81
C MET A 2 -17.62 -14.13 -10.20
N GLN A 3 -17.64 -14.39 -8.90
CA GLN A 3 -18.88 -14.70 -8.18
C GLN A 3 -19.79 -13.48 -8.23
N LYS A 4 -20.99 -13.65 -8.77
CA LYS A 4 -21.97 -12.57 -8.83
C LYS A 4 -22.69 -12.51 -7.50
N TYR A 5 -22.51 -11.43 -6.75
CA TYR A 5 -23.25 -11.22 -5.50
C TYR A 5 -24.73 -11.01 -5.77
N PHE A 6 -25.57 -11.37 -4.80
CA PHE A 6 -27.04 -11.17 -4.88
C PHE A 6 -27.46 -9.70 -4.68
N PHE A 7 -26.50 -8.83 -4.40
CA PHE A 7 -26.73 -7.39 -4.16
C PHE A 7 -25.66 -6.58 -4.85
N GLU A 8 -25.99 -5.33 -5.13
CA GLU A 8 -25.04 -4.32 -5.60
C GLU A 8 -24.87 -3.26 -4.51
N VAL A 9 -23.61 -2.88 -4.25
CA VAL A 9 -23.31 -1.75 -3.36
C VAL A 9 -23.40 -0.48 -4.19
N PRO A 10 -24.31 0.46 -3.87
CA PRO A 10 -24.40 1.70 -4.61
C PRO A 10 -23.08 2.45 -4.59
N PRO A 11 -22.64 3.08 -5.70
CA PRO A 11 -21.33 3.74 -5.78
C PRO A 11 -21.03 4.70 -4.62
N ARG A 12 -22.03 5.48 -4.16
CA ARG A 12 -21.89 6.39 -3.01
C ARG A 12 -21.60 5.71 -1.67
N LYS A 13 -21.82 4.39 -1.57
CA LYS A 13 -21.53 3.57 -0.38
C LYS A 13 -20.22 2.80 -0.49
N GLN A 14 -19.62 2.80 -1.67
CA GLN A 14 -18.30 2.22 -1.85
C GLN A 14 -17.25 3.13 -1.24
N LYS A 15 -16.21 2.52 -0.71
CA LYS A 15 -15.00 3.20 -0.21
C LYS A 15 -13.92 3.09 -1.26
N ARG A 16 -13.24 4.19 -1.52
CA ARG A 16 -12.01 4.16 -2.34
C ARG A 16 -10.90 3.51 -1.53
N VAL A 17 -10.18 2.61 -2.15
CA VAL A 17 -9.12 1.86 -1.49
C VAL A 17 -7.85 1.88 -2.34
N ILE A 18 -6.73 2.21 -1.72
CA ILE A 18 -5.39 1.91 -2.22
C ILE A 18 -4.91 0.68 -1.46
N VAL A 19 -4.39 -0.32 -2.15
CA VAL A 19 -3.74 -1.48 -1.52
C VAL A 19 -2.25 -1.37 -1.78
N HIS A 20 -1.46 -1.32 -0.71
CA HIS A 20 -0.01 -1.32 -0.74
C HIS A 20 0.51 -2.62 -0.13
N THR A 21 1.36 -3.35 -0.82
CA THR A 21 1.77 -4.71 -0.46
C THR A 21 3.22 -4.97 -0.89
N ASP A 22 3.97 -5.69 -0.11
CA ASP A 22 5.28 -6.24 -0.49
C ASP A 22 5.15 -7.67 -1.01
N PHE A 23 4.30 -7.82 -1.99
CA PHE A 23 3.55 -8.96 -2.52
C PHE A 23 4.32 -10.29 -2.64
N LEU A 24 5.62 -10.26 -2.85
CA LEU A 24 6.45 -11.45 -3.01
C LEU A 24 7.06 -11.94 -1.69
N ASN A 25 6.95 -11.13 -0.63
CA ASN A 25 7.65 -11.40 0.63
C ASN A 25 6.98 -12.49 1.46
N GLU A 26 5.67 -12.42 1.64
CA GLU A 26 4.91 -13.32 2.51
C GLU A 26 3.72 -13.97 1.78
N ALA A 27 3.23 -15.08 2.33
CA ALA A 27 2.19 -15.89 1.65
C ALA A 27 0.78 -15.33 1.83
N ASP A 28 0.54 -14.39 2.71
CA ASP A 28 -0.77 -13.80 3.01
C ASP A 28 -1.14 -12.64 2.10
N ASP A 29 -0.17 -11.91 1.53
CA ASP A 29 -0.40 -10.82 0.61
C ASP A 29 -1.33 -11.17 -0.57
N PRO A 30 -1.14 -12.29 -1.29
CA PRO A 30 -2.05 -12.70 -2.36
C PRO A 30 -3.50 -12.83 -1.90
N PHE A 31 -3.73 -13.36 -0.69
CA PHE A 31 -5.07 -13.51 -0.14
C PHE A 31 -5.67 -12.16 0.25
N ALA A 32 -4.88 -11.28 0.86
CA ALA A 32 -5.34 -9.96 1.27
C ALA A 32 -5.66 -9.07 0.05
N VAL A 33 -4.81 -9.08 -0.98
CA VAL A 33 -5.06 -8.38 -2.25
C VAL A 33 -6.33 -8.91 -2.91
N LEU A 34 -6.46 -10.25 -3.04
CA LEU A 34 -7.65 -10.85 -3.65
C LEU A 34 -8.92 -10.54 -2.85
N HIS A 35 -8.84 -10.56 -1.53
CA HIS A 35 -9.95 -10.17 -0.66
C HIS A 35 -10.39 -8.73 -0.92
N ALA A 36 -9.44 -7.80 -1.04
CA ALA A 36 -9.76 -6.40 -1.36
C ALA A 36 -10.44 -6.27 -2.74
N LEU A 37 -9.93 -6.97 -3.77
CA LEU A 37 -10.48 -6.97 -5.13
C LEU A 37 -11.88 -7.59 -5.21
N LEU A 38 -12.18 -8.58 -4.37
CA LEU A 38 -13.47 -9.28 -4.32
C LEU A 38 -14.48 -8.61 -3.37
N THR A 39 -14.10 -7.60 -2.61
CA THR A 39 -14.99 -6.94 -1.64
C THR A 39 -15.91 -5.94 -2.35
N PRO A 40 -17.25 -6.16 -2.42
CA PRO A 40 -18.16 -5.34 -3.23
C PRO A 40 -18.29 -3.89 -2.77
N SER A 41 -17.96 -3.61 -1.50
CA SER A 41 -17.99 -2.25 -0.93
C SER A 41 -16.70 -1.47 -1.17
N PHE A 42 -15.68 -2.08 -1.80
CA PHE A 42 -14.44 -1.43 -2.14
C PHE A 42 -14.39 -1.05 -3.62
N SER A 43 -13.93 0.16 -3.87
CA SER A 43 -13.46 0.61 -5.18
C SER A 43 -11.95 0.67 -5.10
N VAL A 44 -11.27 -0.41 -5.55
CA VAL A 44 -9.80 -0.45 -5.53
C VAL A 44 -9.29 0.45 -6.65
N GLU A 45 -8.74 1.59 -6.26
CA GLU A 45 -8.30 2.66 -7.17
C GLU A 45 -6.84 2.50 -7.58
N ARG A 46 -6.00 2.00 -6.66
CA ARG A 46 -4.56 1.74 -6.89
C ARG A 46 -4.11 0.46 -6.20
N LEU A 47 -3.16 -0.21 -6.82
CA LEU A 47 -2.33 -1.25 -6.24
C LEU A 47 -0.88 -0.77 -6.28
N ILE A 48 -0.15 -0.88 -5.18
CA ILE A 48 1.23 -0.42 -5.08
C ILE A 48 2.08 -1.57 -4.54
N ALA A 49 3.12 -1.92 -5.27
CA ALA A 49 4.07 -2.95 -4.87
C ALA A 49 5.24 -2.30 -4.11
N GLY A 50 5.31 -2.51 -2.81
CA GLY A 50 6.35 -2.00 -1.92
C GLY A 50 7.59 -2.89 -1.85
N HIS A 51 8.64 -2.37 -1.21
CA HIS A 51 9.88 -3.09 -0.95
C HIS A 51 9.83 -3.89 0.35
N PHE A 52 10.74 -4.89 0.46
CA PHE A 52 11.02 -5.68 1.66
C PHE A 52 12.53 -5.84 1.86
N ASP A 53 13.27 -4.76 1.76
CA ASP A 53 14.74 -4.73 1.67
C ASP A 53 15.47 -4.89 3.02
N ALA A 54 14.76 -4.91 4.17
CA ALA A 54 15.37 -4.94 5.49
C ALA A 54 16.15 -6.21 5.79
N TYR A 55 15.74 -7.34 5.21
CA TYR A 55 16.46 -8.60 5.34
C TYR A 55 17.17 -8.96 4.05
N PRO A 56 18.41 -9.43 4.13
CA PRO A 56 19.08 -10.00 2.97
C PRO A 56 18.32 -11.26 2.53
N GLN A 57 17.54 -11.09 1.50
CA GLN A 57 16.85 -12.16 0.79
C GLN A 57 17.69 -12.59 -0.41
N ASP A 58 17.19 -13.52 -1.18
CA ASP A 58 17.81 -13.95 -2.45
C ASP A 58 17.76 -12.84 -3.54
N PHE A 59 17.37 -11.61 -3.15
CA PHE A 59 17.25 -10.46 -4.03
C PHE A 59 18.37 -9.45 -3.79
N PRO A 60 18.93 -8.85 -4.86
CA PRO A 60 19.82 -7.70 -4.72
C PRO A 60 19.11 -6.54 -4.03
N LYS A 61 19.85 -5.82 -3.18
CA LYS A 61 19.31 -4.63 -2.48
C LYS A 61 18.75 -3.61 -3.46
N GLY A 62 17.58 -3.07 -3.16
CA GLY A 62 16.88 -2.09 -4.00
C GLY A 62 16.06 -2.69 -5.15
N THR A 63 15.97 -4.03 -5.25
CA THR A 63 15.21 -4.69 -6.33
C THR A 63 13.91 -5.35 -5.86
N THR A 64 13.66 -5.38 -4.56
CA THR A 64 12.53 -6.11 -3.98
C THR A 64 11.18 -5.50 -4.35
N ALA A 65 11.07 -4.17 -4.45
CA ALA A 65 9.86 -3.50 -4.94
C ALA A 65 9.52 -3.88 -6.39
N GLN A 66 10.53 -3.98 -7.26
CA GLN A 66 10.33 -4.42 -8.64
C GLN A 66 9.91 -5.89 -8.70
N ALA A 67 10.52 -6.75 -7.88
CA ALA A 67 10.13 -8.15 -7.80
C ALA A 67 8.69 -8.33 -7.30
N SER A 68 8.28 -7.57 -6.27
CA SER A 68 6.88 -7.49 -5.81
C SER A 68 5.94 -7.04 -6.93
N TYR A 69 6.35 -6.03 -7.70
CA TYR A 69 5.56 -5.51 -8.80
C TYR A 69 5.34 -6.54 -9.91
N ASP A 70 6.40 -7.21 -10.32
CA ASP A 70 6.33 -8.21 -11.39
C ASP A 70 5.44 -9.40 -10.98
N GLU A 71 5.57 -9.88 -9.73
CA GLU A 71 4.74 -10.96 -9.21
C GLU A 71 3.26 -10.53 -9.03
N LEU A 72 3.01 -9.30 -8.57
CA LEU A 72 1.65 -8.77 -8.47
C LEU A 72 0.97 -8.70 -9.85
N LEU A 73 1.69 -8.28 -10.90
CA LEU A 73 1.15 -8.30 -12.26
C LEU A 73 0.83 -9.72 -12.73
N HIS A 74 1.72 -10.68 -12.46
CA HIS A 74 1.49 -12.09 -12.76
C HIS A 74 0.26 -12.63 -12.01
N PHE A 75 0.13 -12.34 -10.73
CA PHE A 75 -1.03 -12.72 -9.92
C PHE A 75 -2.34 -12.16 -10.48
N LEU A 76 -2.36 -10.90 -10.89
CA LEU A 76 -3.55 -10.29 -11.51
C LEU A 76 -3.92 -11.01 -12.82
N GLU A 77 -2.95 -11.48 -13.57
CA GLU A 77 -3.18 -12.25 -14.80
C GLU A 77 -3.79 -13.63 -14.49
N VAL A 78 -3.16 -14.41 -13.62
CA VAL A 78 -3.60 -15.79 -13.32
C VAL A 78 -4.92 -15.83 -12.59
N THR A 79 -5.29 -14.79 -11.85
CA THR A 79 -6.57 -14.66 -11.14
C THR A 79 -7.69 -14.02 -11.98
N GLY A 80 -7.40 -13.61 -13.22
CA GLY A 80 -8.39 -13.00 -14.10
C GLY A 80 -8.71 -11.54 -13.78
N HIS A 81 -7.79 -10.82 -13.11
CA HIS A 81 -7.93 -9.43 -12.71
C HIS A 81 -7.04 -8.46 -13.50
N GLN A 82 -6.68 -8.80 -14.75
CA GLN A 82 -5.78 -8.01 -15.61
C GLN A 82 -6.18 -6.54 -15.76
N ALA A 83 -7.48 -6.23 -15.63
CA ALA A 83 -7.96 -4.86 -15.70
C ALA A 83 -7.34 -3.93 -14.64
N TYR A 84 -6.81 -4.50 -13.53
CA TYR A 84 -6.13 -3.73 -12.49
C TYR A 84 -4.65 -3.47 -12.78
N GLN A 85 -4.03 -4.14 -13.76
CA GLN A 85 -2.62 -3.88 -14.12
C GLN A 85 -2.37 -2.41 -14.47
N ALA A 86 -3.32 -1.75 -15.16
CA ALA A 86 -3.22 -0.32 -15.47
C ALA A 86 -3.32 0.61 -14.24
N ARG A 87 -3.68 0.07 -13.08
CA ARG A 87 -3.76 0.79 -11.80
C ARG A 87 -2.69 0.34 -10.81
N THR A 88 -1.78 -0.52 -11.25
CA THR A 88 -0.68 -1.06 -10.45
C THR A 88 0.59 -0.26 -10.71
N THR A 89 1.28 0.15 -9.66
CA THR A 89 2.54 0.89 -9.73
C THR A 89 3.61 0.24 -8.85
N CYS A 90 4.87 0.40 -9.26
CA CYS A 90 6.00 0.06 -8.42
C CYS A 90 6.22 1.18 -7.40
N GLY A 91 6.44 0.82 -6.15
CA GLY A 91 6.75 1.71 -5.04
C GLY A 91 8.23 2.07 -4.94
N ALA A 92 8.59 2.66 -3.79
CA ALA A 92 9.97 2.98 -3.45
C ALA A 92 10.83 1.71 -3.38
N GLY A 93 12.07 1.78 -3.85
CA GLY A 93 13.00 0.66 -3.86
C GLY A 93 13.76 0.45 -2.53
N HIS A 94 13.61 1.34 -1.56
CA HIS A 94 14.29 1.27 -0.27
C HIS A 94 13.62 2.18 0.76
N ALA A 95 13.90 1.97 2.06
CA ALA A 95 13.41 2.77 3.17
C ALA A 95 13.82 4.25 3.09
N LEU A 96 13.10 5.12 3.81
CA LEU A 96 13.47 6.52 3.96
C LEU A 96 14.88 6.66 4.57
N PRO A 97 15.75 7.50 4.00
CA PRO A 97 17.07 7.75 4.57
C PRO A 97 17.00 8.52 5.91
N SER A 98 15.94 9.31 6.09
CA SER A 98 15.63 10.03 7.33
C SER A 98 14.15 10.40 7.39
N GLU A 99 13.69 10.86 8.55
CA GLU A 99 12.30 11.33 8.77
C GLU A 99 11.95 12.63 8.02
N THR A 100 12.87 13.23 7.30
CA THR A 100 12.68 14.49 6.57
C THR A 100 12.97 14.41 5.08
N GLU A 101 13.47 13.27 4.62
CA GLU A 101 13.85 13.06 3.21
C GLU A 101 12.99 11.97 2.57
N PRO A 102 12.05 12.35 1.68
CA PRO A 102 11.20 11.37 1.00
C PRO A 102 12.00 10.57 -0.04
N VAL A 103 11.53 9.37 -0.33
CA VAL A 103 11.95 8.56 -1.49
C VAL A 103 10.87 8.70 -2.58
N PRO A 104 11.04 9.58 -3.57
CA PRO A 104 10.05 9.75 -4.63
C PRO A 104 9.90 8.46 -5.44
N SER A 105 8.66 8.01 -5.61
CA SER A 105 8.30 6.82 -6.36
C SER A 105 6.99 7.04 -7.12
N ASP A 106 6.68 6.15 -8.05
CA ASP A 106 5.37 6.15 -8.70
C ASP A 106 4.27 5.76 -7.71
N GLY A 107 4.59 4.92 -6.71
CA GLY A 107 3.69 4.59 -5.61
C GLY A 107 3.32 5.81 -4.77
N ALA A 108 4.30 6.59 -4.31
CA ALA A 108 4.05 7.81 -3.53
C ALA A 108 3.24 8.85 -4.33
N ARG A 109 3.54 9.01 -5.63
CA ARG A 109 2.75 9.89 -6.51
C ARG A 109 1.31 9.41 -6.66
N ALA A 110 1.11 8.10 -6.87
CA ALA A 110 -0.24 7.52 -7.00
C ALA A 110 -1.08 7.73 -5.74
N ILE A 111 -0.46 7.67 -4.55
CA ILE A 111 -1.13 8.01 -3.26
C ILE A 111 -1.57 9.47 -3.26
N ILE A 112 -0.67 10.39 -3.60
CA ILE A 112 -0.97 11.84 -3.63
C ILE A 112 -2.10 12.13 -4.62
N ASP A 113 -1.98 11.64 -5.85
CA ASP A 113 -2.96 11.88 -6.91
C ASP A 113 -4.35 11.38 -6.51
N GLU A 114 -4.43 10.20 -5.91
CA GLU A 114 -5.70 9.64 -5.48
C GLU A 114 -6.28 10.38 -4.27
N ALA A 115 -5.46 10.78 -3.29
CA ALA A 115 -5.90 11.52 -2.12
C ALA A 115 -6.37 12.94 -2.47
N MET A 116 -5.73 13.57 -3.47
CA MET A 116 -6.06 14.92 -3.91
C MET A 116 -7.18 14.97 -4.95
N ARG A 117 -7.65 13.81 -5.43
CA ARG A 117 -8.79 13.72 -6.36
C ARG A 117 -10.06 14.31 -5.75
N ASP A 118 -10.84 15.02 -6.56
CA ASP A 118 -12.17 15.53 -6.17
C ASP A 118 -13.21 14.40 -6.21
N ASP A 119 -13.24 13.60 -5.14
CA ASP A 119 -14.20 12.51 -4.96
C ASP A 119 -14.63 12.48 -3.48
N PRO A 120 -15.93 12.67 -3.17
CA PRO A 120 -16.42 12.78 -1.80
C PRO A 120 -16.45 11.44 -1.04
N ARG A 121 -16.18 10.33 -1.70
CA ARG A 121 -16.14 9.01 -1.03
C ARG A 121 -14.90 8.90 -0.15
N PRO A 122 -15.02 8.30 1.05
CA PRO A 122 -13.87 8.06 1.91
C PRO A 122 -12.76 7.27 1.19
N LEU A 123 -11.51 7.66 1.42
CA LEU A 123 -10.32 6.98 0.92
C LEU A 123 -9.58 6.30 2.07
N TYR A 124 -9.23 5.05 1.87
CA TYR A 124 -8.40 4.26 2.78
C TYR A 124 -7.18 3.74 2.02
N ILE A 125 -6.02 3.74 2.69
CA ILE A 125 -4.87 2.97 2.23
C ILE A 125 -4.66 1.77 3.15
N LEU A 126 -4.66 0.57 2.58
CA LEU A 126 -4.37 -0.68 3.27
C LEU A 126 -2.92 -1.03 3.01
N LEU A 127 -2.08 -1.00 4.07
CA LEU A 127 -0.65 -1.24 3.98
C LEU A 127 -0.33 -2.61 4.60
N GLN A 128 0.23 -3.49 3.80
CA GLN A 128 0.60 -4.87 4.16
C GLN A 128 2.13 -5.06 4.24
N GLY A 129 2.90 -4.03 3.93
CA GLY A 129 4.36 -3.99 3.96
C GLY A 129 4.88 -2.72 4.60
N ALA A 130 6.11 -2.32 4.25
CA ALA A 130 6.72 -1.07 4.69
C ALA A 130 5.88 0.16 4.31
N VAL A 131 5.87 1.18 5.15
CA VAL A 131 5.07 2.40 4.93
C VAL A 131 5.78 3.48 4.09
N THR A 132 6.87 3.14 3.44
CA THR A 132 7.78 4.06 2.76
C THR A 132 7.09 4.97 1.75
N ASP A 133 6.22 4.41 0.91
CA ASP A 133 5.50 5.19 -0.11
C ASP A 133 4.50 6.17 0.53
N LEU A 134 3.78 5.74 1.59
CA LEU A 134 2.87 6.63 2.30
C LEU A 134 3.64 7.73 3.05
N ALA A 135 4.72 7.39 3.74
CA ALA A 135 5.56 8.35 4.45
C ALA A 135 6.17 9.36 3.48
N SER A 136 6.67 8.90 2.33
CA SER A 136 7.16 9.78 1.27
C SER A 136 6.05 10.69 0.75
N ALA A 137 4.84 10.16 0.53
CA ALA A 137 3.70 10.96 0.11
C ALA A 137 3.31 12.03 1.13
N ILE A 138 3.35 11.73 2.44
CA ILE A 138 3.11 12.69 3.53
C ILE A 138 4.15 13.81 3.49
N LEU A 139 5.44 13.46 3.36
CA LEU A 139 6.52 14.45 3.30
C LEU A 139 6.43 15.36 2.05
N MET A 140 6.01 14.81 0.92
CA MET A 140 5.86 15.54 -0.34
C MET A 140 4.60 16.39 -0.39
N GLU A 141 3.49 15.91 0.20
CA GLU A 141 2.16 16.57 0.16
C GLU A 141 1.40 16.34 1.49
N PRO A 142 1.71 17.10 2.54
CA PRO A 142 1.10 16.88 3.87
C PRO A 142 -0.43 17.00 3.91
N ARG A 143 -1.05 17.69 2.95
CA ARG A 143 -2.51 17.86 2.89
C ARG A 143 -3.26 16.55 2.71
N ILE A 144 -2.59 15.47 2.29
CA ILE A 144 -3.22 14.14 2.16
C ILE A 144 -3.67 13.58 3.51
N CYS A 145 -3.04 13.98 4.63
CA CYS A 145 -3.40 13.50 5.97
C CYS A 145 -4.86 13.78 6.32
N GLY A 146 -5.40 14.91 5.90
CA GLY A 146 -6.82 15.25 6.10
C GLY A 146 -7.79 14.65 5.07
N ARG A 147 -7.32 13.81 4.13
CA ARG A 147 -8.10 13.33 3.00
C ARG A 147 -8.23 11.81 2.91
N MET A 148 -7.48 11.09 3.73
CA MET A 148 -7.48 9.62 3.71
C MET A 148 -7.21 9.08 5.12
N THR A 149 -7.41 7.76 5.28
CA THR A 149 -7.12 7.02 6.52
C THR A 149 -6.16 5.90 6.20
N ALA A 150 -5.12 5.73 7.02
CA ALA A 150 -4.19 4.62 6.92
C ALA A 150 -4.65 3.43 7.79
N VAL A 151 -4.58 2.24 7.23
CA VAL A 151 -4.78 0.97 7.93
C VAL A 151 -3.55 0.12 7.68
N TRP A 152 -2.74 -0.09 8.69
CA TRP A 152 -1.44 -0.73 8.57
C TRP A 152 -1.30 -1.97 9.43
N VAL A 153 -0.76 -3.03 8.83
CA VAL A 153 -0.28 -4.20 9.55
C VAL A 153 1.19 -3.96 9.87
N GLY A 154 1.47 -3.57 11.10
CA GLY A 154 2.84 -3.23 11.52
C GLY A 154 2.91 -2.80 12.97
N GLY A 155 4.12 -2.84 13.53
CA GLY A 155 4.39 -2.53 14.93
C GLY A 155 4.18 -3.72 15.87
N GLY A 156 4.71 -3.61 17.08
CA GLY A 156 4.59 -4.64 18.11
C GLY A 156 3.46 -4.35 19.12
N ASP A 157 3.35 -5.20 20.13
CA ASP A 157 2.36 -5.07 21.20
C ASP A 157 2.52 -3.75 21.96
N TYR A 158 1.43 -3.03 22.16
CA TYR A 158 1.44 -1.81 22.97
C TYR A 158 1.26 -2.15 24.47
N PRO A 159 2.03 -1.52 25.40
CA PRO A 159 3.03 -0.46 25.20
C PRO A 159 4.48 -0.96 25.00
N GLU A 160 4.74 -2.25 25.09
CA GLU A 160 6.08 -2.83 25.12
C GLU A 160 6.80 -2.72 23.77
N GLY A 161 6.05 -2.67 22.68
CA GLY A 161 6.60 -2.75 21.33
C GLY A 161 7.11 -4.16 20.99
N GLY A 162 8.00 -4.25 20.03
CA GLY A 162 8.64 -5.50 19.63
C GLY A 162 9.20 -5.44 18.22
N ASP A 163 9.94 -6.50 17.87
CA ASP A 163 10.41 -6.69 16.50
C ASP A 163 9.23 -7.07 15.62
N GLU A 164 9.00 -6.28 14.57
CA GLU A 164 7.96 -6.54 13.58
C GLU A 164 8.49 -6.22 12.19
N PHE A 165 8.23 -7.10 11.23
CA PHE A 165 8.88 -7.10 9.94
C PHE A 165 8.61 -5.83 9.12
N ASN A 166 7.34 -5.40 9.03
CA ASN A 166 6.96 -4.23 8.24
C ASN A 166 7.49 -2.93 8.84
N LEU A 167 7.51 -2.84 10.18
CA LEU A 167 8.15 -1.75 10.91
C LEU A 167 9.66 -1.70 10.65
N TRP A 168 10.30 -2.87 10.67
CA TRP A 168 11.75 -2.99 10.46
C TRP A 168 12.18 -2.59 9.05
N ASN A 169 11.31 -2.80 8.08
CA ASN A 169 11.60 -2.41 6.69
C ASN A 169 11.72 -0.89 6.51
N ASP A 170 11.05 -0.08 7.34
CA ASP A 170 11.22 1.39 7.32
C ASP A 170 10.82 2.06 8.64
N ILE A 171 11.75 2.11 9.59
CA ILE A 171 11.53 2.75 10.89
C ILE A 171 11.32 4.28 10.73
N ASN A 172 12.07 4.92 9.83
CA ASN A 172 11.90 6.36 9.57
C ASN A 172 10.52 6.65 8.98
N GLY A 173 10.06 5.81 8.06
CA GLY A 173 8.72 5.92 7.49
C GLY A 173 7.62 5.73 8.53
N ALA A 174 7.76 4.75 9.42
CA ALA A 174 6.84 4.56 10.52
C ALA A 174 6.79 5.78 11.45
N ASN A 175 7.94 6.35 11.80
CA ASN A 175 8.00 7.57 12.61
C ASN A 175 7.31 8.76 11.92
N VAL A 176 7.51 8.95 10.62
CA VAL A 176 6.80 9.99 9.84
C VAL A 176 5.29 9.78 9.91
N LEU A 177 4.82 8.54 9.71
CA LEU A 177 3.39 8.22 9.77
C LEU A 177 2.80 8.54 11.15
N PHE A 178 3.40 8.03 12.23
CA PHE A 178 2.88 8.21 13.58
C PHE A 178 3.00 9.64 14.12
N GLN A 179 3.93 10.44 13.60
CA GLN A 179 4.06 11.86 13.95
C GLN A 179 3.15 12.76 13.11
N SER A 180 2.52 12.22 12.06
CA SER A 180 1.62 12.97 11.18
C SER A 180 0.21 13.11 11.75
N GLU A 181 -0.63 13.93 11.09
CA GLU A 181 -2.06 14.03 11.38
C GLU A 181 -2.92 12.98 10.64
N MET A 182 -2.30 11.93 10.08
CA MET A 182 -2.99 10.85 9.37
C MET A 182 -3.79 9.99 10.36
N PRO A 183 -5.13 9.87 10.19
CA PRO A 183 -5.93 8.97 11.02
C PRO A 183 -5.68 7.51 10.66
#